data_35f46acd4b36fff222f1cc2982cc0052
#
_entry.id   35f46acd4b36fff222f1cc2982cc0052
#
_cell.length_a   1.000
_cell.length_b   1.000
_cell.length_c   1.000
_cell.angle_alpha   90.00
_cell.angle_beta   90.00
_cell.angle_gamma   90.00
#
_symmetry.space_group_name_H-M   'P 1'
#
loop_
_entity.id
_entity.type
_entity.pdbx_description
1 polymer ?
#
loop_
_entity_poly.entity_id
_entity_poly.type
_entity_poly.pdbx_seq_one_letter_code
_entity_poly.pdbx_strand_id
1 'polypeptide(L)'
;MGFPATPEQVLGSAAATAAWLRGHIPAGSPVLAVGEPGLIQELSQAGFHAMHVRDAPEDGVAAAIVVGLDRSLTYDTLAVAQHHILHGALFVATNTDATFPAEGRLLPGGGAVVAAVATAAGVEPVVIGKPEPGMAEA
;
A
#
# COMPACT_ATOMS: atom_id res chain seq x y z
N MET A 1 -12.34 -22.63 -0.41
CA MET A 1 -12.68 -21.85 0.21
C MET A 1 -12.20 -20.57 0.08
N GLY A 2 -11.94 -20.02 -0.55
CA GLY A 2 -11.72 -18.71 -0.89
C GLY A 2 -11.42 -17.77 0.21
N PHE A 3 -10.61 -18.13 1.13
CA PHE A 3 -10.24 -17.17 2.11
C PHE A 3 -9.30 -16.23 1.50
N PRO A 4 -9.62 -14.99 1.48
CA PRO A 4 -8.80 -14.06 0.77
C PRO A 4 -7.43 -13.98 1.34
N ALA A 5 -7.22 -13.56 2.49
CA ALA A 5 -5.87 -13.36 2.96
C ALA A 5 -5.70 -13.96 4.32
N THR A 6 -4.68 -14.78 4.48
CA THR A 6 -4.22 -15.18 5.79
C THR A 6 -3.24 -14.13 6.26
N PRO A 7 -2.93 -14.08 7.55
CA PRO A 7 -1.88 -13.16 8.01
C PRO A 7 -0.57 -13.35 7.28
N GLU A 8 -0.26 -14.58 6.91
CA GLU A 8 0.97 -14.85 6.18
C GLU A 8 0.95 -14.24 4.79
N GLN A 9 -0.20 -14.26 4.13
CA GLN A 9 -0.32 -13.67 2.80
C GLN A 9 -0.21 -12.15 2.86
N VAL A 10 -0.76 -11.55 3.89
CA VAL A 10 -0.66 -10.10 4.07
C VAL A 10 0.79 -9.71 4.28
N LEU A 11 1.50 -10.44 5.14
CA LEU A 11 2.92 -10.16 5.36
C LEU A 11 3.75 -10.43 4.11
N GLY A 12 3.38 -11.47 3.35
CA GLY A 12 4.05 -11.76 2.09
C GLY A 12 3.93 -10.64 1.09
N SER A 13 2.73 -10.03 0.99
CA SER A 13 2.54 -8.89 0.11
C SER A 13 3.36 -7.69 0.54
N ALA A 14 3.47 -7.47 1.85
CA ALA A 14 4.27 -6.36 2.36
C ALA A 14 5.75 -6.57 2.06
N ALA A 15 6.24 -7.80 2.26
CA ALA A 15 7.64 -8.12 1.98
C ALA A 15 7.95 -7.99 0.49
N ALA A 16 7.04 -8.46 -0.36
CA ALA A 16 7.21 -8.35 -1.81
C ALA A 16 7.23 -6.90 -2.25
N THR A 17 6.37 -6.09 -1.65
CA THR A 17 6.32 -4.66 -1.97
C THR A 17 7.62 -3.98 -1.57
N ALA A 18 8.13 -4.28 -0.38
CA ALA A 18 9.37 -3.70 0.09
C ALA A 18 10.53 -4.08 -0.83
N ALA A 19 10.58 -5.35 -1.25
CA ALA A 19 11.62 -5.83 -2.17
C ALA A 19 11.54 -5.11 -3.51
N TRP A 20 10.33 -4.93 -4.04
CA TRP A 20 10.14 -4.24 -5.31
C TRP A 20 10.62 -2.79 -5.22
N LEU A 21 10.29 -2.11 -4.12
CA LEU A 21 10.69 -0.72 -3.92
C LEU A 21 12.20 -0.57 -3.87
N ARG A 22 12.90 -1.56 -3.31
CA ARG A 22 14.35 -1.49 -3.21
C ARG A 22 15.02 -1.42 -4.57
N GLY A 23 14.36 -1.89 -5.59
CA GLY A 23 14.87 -1.78 -6.96
C GLY A 23 14.42 -0.53 -7.69
N HIS A 24 13.59 0.32 -7.06
CA HIS A 24 12.99 1.44 -7.75
C HIS A 24 13.24 2.79 -7.08
N ILE A 25 13.53 2.81 -5.79
CA ILE A 25 13.86 4.05 -5.08
C ILE A 25 15.06 3.80 -4.18
N PRO A 26 15.83 4.86 -3.86
CA PRO A 26 17.05 4.69 -3.06
C PRO A 26 16.73 4.28 -1.63
N ALA A 27 17.66 3.56 -1.01
CA ALA A 27 17.56 3.22 0.40
C ALA A 27 17.46 4.50 1.23
N GLY A 28 16.68 4.44 2.30
CA GLY A 28 16.50 5.60 3.17
C GLY A 28 15.46 6.59 2.67
N SER A 29 14.87 6.36 1.49
CA SER A 29 13.85 7.26 0.96
C SER A 29 12.63 7.31 1.87
N PRO A 30 11.94 8.45 1.96
CA PRO A 30 10.71 8.54 2.73
C PRO A 30 9.59 7.83 2.00
N VAL A 31 8.94 6.89 2.68
CA VAL A 31 7.84 6.11 2.15
C VAL A 31 6.68 6.24 3.11
N LEU A 32 5.53 6.65 2.61
CA LEU A 32 4.34 6.77 3.43
C LEU A 32 3.41 5.63 3.12
N ALA A 33 2.79 5.08 4.15
CA ALA A 33 1.90 3.94 3.99
C ALA A 33 0.48 4.28 4.38
N VAL A 34 -0.46 3.84 3.56
CA VAL A 34 -1.86 3.71 3.94
C VAL A 34 -2.02 2.22 4.20
N GLY A 35 -1.83 1.81 5.44
CA GLY A 35 -1.80 0.39 5.75
C GLY A 35 -1.66 0.13 7.24
N GLU A 36 -1.69 -1.15 7.57
CA GLU A 36 -1.58 -1.61 8.94
C GLU A 36 -0.11 -1.56 9.39
N PRO A 37 0.13 -1.64 10.70
CA PRO A 37 1.51 -1.53 11.22
C PRO A 37 2.49 -2.55 10.64
N GLY A 38 2.01 -3.74 10.28
CA GLY A 38 2.90 -4.75 9.70
C GLY A 38 3.52 -4.31 8.39
N LEU A 39 2.78 -3.59 7.58
CA LEU A 39 3.31 -3.06 6.31
C LEU A 39 4.41 -2.04 6.60
N ILE A 40 4.16 -1.14 7.54
CA ILE A 40 5.14 -0.11 7.87
C ILE A 40 6.41 -0.75 8.41
N GLN A 41 6.27 -1.80 9.23
CA GLN A 41 7.41 -2.50 9.77
C GLN A 41 8.24 -3.15 8.67
N GLU A 42 7.59 -3.79 7.69
CA GLU A 42 8.31 -4.40 6.57
C GLU A 42 9.07 -3.36 5.76
N LEU A 43 8.45 -2.22 5.51
CA LEU A 43 9.12 -1.15 4.77
C LEU A 43 10.31 -0.61 5.54
N SER A 44 10.16 -0.44 6.85
CA SER A 44 11.26 0.03 7.69
C SER A 44 12.41 -0.96 7.72
N GLN A 45 12.10 -2.25 7.82
CA GLN A 45 13.12 -3.29 7.83
C GLN A 45 13.85 -3.38 6.50
N ALA A 46 13.20 -2.97 5.43
CA ALA A 46 13.82 -2.96 4.10
C ALA A 46 14.75 -1.77 3.90
N GLY A 47 14.82 -0.87 4.87
CA GLY A 47 15.77 0.25 4.82
C GLY A 47 15.16 1.59 4.46
N PHE A 48 13.83 1.68 4.37
CA PHE A 48 13.17 2.94 4.06
C PHE A 48 12.80 3.70 5.32
N HIS A 49 12.64 5.01 5.18
CA HIS A 49 12.12 5.84 6.26
C HIS A 49 10.59 5.79 6.14
N ALA A 50 9.97 4.83 6.79
CA ALA A 50 8.56 4.52 6.59
C ALA A 50 7.70 4.96 7.76
N MET A 51 6.52 5.49 7.44
CA MET A 51 5.53 5.85 8.46
C MET A 51 4.15 5.87 7.83
N HIS A 52 3.12 5.85 8.67
CA HIS A 52 1.76 5.99 8.17
C HIS A 52 1.57 7.42 7.67
N VAL A 53 0.70 7.59 6.65
CA VAL A 53 0.48 8.92 6.09
C VAL A 53 0.00 9.93 7.13
N ARG A 54 -0.71 9.48 8.18
CA ARG A 54 -1.18 10.41 9.23
C ARG A 54 -0.04 11.03 10.02
N ASP A 55 1.13 10.40 10.01
CA ASP A 55 2.29 10.90 10.74
C ASP A 55 3.25 11.68 9.85
N ALA A 56 2.86 11.92 8.60
CA ALA A 56 3.74 12.56 7.64
C ALA A 56 3.98 14.03 8.02
N PRO A 57 5.19 14.53 7.80
CA PRO A 57 5.45 15.96 7.94
C PRO A 57 4.60 16.73 6.93
N GLU A 58 4.28 17.97 7.27
CA GLU A 58 3.50 18.79 6.36
C GLU A 58 4.29 19.20 5.13
N ASP A 59 5.61 19.21 5.23
CA ASP A 59 6.46 19.64 4.14
C ASP A 59 7.01 18.46 3.36
N GLY A 60 7.27 18.68 2.08
CA GLY A 60 7.96 17.70 1.26
C GLY A 60 7.02 16.71 0.60
N VAL A 61 7.60 15.87 -0.25
CA VAL A 61 6.86 14.83 -0.95
C VAL A 61 7.60 13.52 -0.73
N ALA A 62 6.87 12.48 -0.35
CA ALA A 62 7.46 11.16 -0.16
C ALA A 62 7.89 10.59 -1.50
N ALA A 63 8.84 9.67 -1.47
CA ALA A 63 9.26 8.97 -2.68
C ALA A 63 8.18 8.02 -3.17
N ALA A 64 7.41 7.44 -2.24
CA ALA A 64 6.35 6.51 -2.61
C ALA A 64 5.22 6.56 -1.60
N ILE A 65 4.02 6.30 -2.09
CA ILE A 65 2.84 6.03 -1.27
C ILE A 65 2.50 4.57 -1.48
N VAL A 66 2.54 3.78 -0.42
CA VAL A 66 2.23 2.35 -0.48
C VAL A 66 0.88 2.13 0.18
N VAL A 67 -0.04 1.51 -0.52
CA VAL A 67 -1.42 1.35 -0.06
C VAL A 67 -1.77 -0.12 0.04
N GLY A 68 -2.35 -0.49 1.17
CA GLY A 68 -2.87 -1.82 1.40
C GLY A 68 -4.10 -1.74 2.28
N LEU A 69 -4.43 -2.84 2.94
CA LEU A 69 -5.54 -2.83 3.89
C LEU A 69 -5.21 -1.86 5.03
N ASP A 70 -6.14 -0.97 5.32
CA ASP A 70 -5.98 -0.02 6.41
C ASP A 70 -7.34 0.21 7.04
N ARG A 71 -7.58 -0.42 8.18
CA ARG A 71 -8.86 -0.31 8.87
C ARG A 71 -9.04 1.01 9.59
N SER A 72 -8.00 1.83 9.62
CA SER A 72 -8.08 3.17 10.21
C SER A 72 -8.19 4.26 9.15
N LEU A 73 -8.59 3.90 7.95
CA LEU A 73 -8.73 4.84 6.84
C LEU A 73 -9.69 5.96 7.19
N THR A 74 -9.28 7.19 6.91
CA THR A 74 -10.12 8.36 7.11
C THR A 74 -10.05 9.25 5.87
N TYR A 75 -10.91 10.24 5.82
CA TYR A 75 -10.86 11.23 4.74
C TYR A 75 -9.51 11.92 4.71
N ASP A 76 -8.98 12.27 5.89
CA ASP A 76 -7.66 12.94 5.95
C ASP A 76 -6.56 12.04 5.41
N THR A 77 -6.63 10.75 5.68
CA THR A 77 -5.68 9.79 5.12
C THR A 77 -5.68 9.86 3.60
N LEU A 78 -6.88 9.88 3.01
CA LEU A 78 -6.99 9.97 1.55
C LEU A 78 -6.43 11.27 1.04
N ALA A 79 -6.68 12.37 1.74
CA ALA A 79 -6.20 13.69 1.31
C ALA A 79 -4.67 13.75 1.32
N VAL A 80 -4.03 13.19 2.34
CA VAL A 80 -2.56 13.20 2.40
C VAL A 80 -1.97 12.34 1.29
N ALA A 81 -2.53 11.14 1.10
CA ALA A 81 -2.05 10.26 0.04
C ALA A 81 -2.21 10.91 -1.33
N GLN A 82 -3.37 11.52 -1.58
CA GLN A 82 -3.62 12.25 -2.82
C GLN A 82 -2.57 13.33 -3.06
N HIS A 83 -2.29 14.11 -2.04
CA HIS A 83 -1.33 15.20 -2.16
C HIS A 83 0.04 14.69 -2.64
N HIS A 84 0.55 13.64 -2.00
CA HIS A 84 1.87 13.13 -2.37
C HIS A 84 1.87 12.52 -3.77
N ILE A 85 0.83 11.78 -4.13
CA ILE A 85 0.77 11.16 -5.46
C ILE A 85 0.69 12.23 -6.54
N LEU A 86 -0.12 13.27 -6.32
CA LEU A 86 -0.23 14.34 -7.30
C LEU A 86 1.04 15.15 -7.44
N HIS A 87 1.93 15.09 -6.45
CA HIS A 87 3.19 15.81 -6.49
C HIS A 87 4.38 14.92 -6.83
N GLY A 88 4.12 13.72 -7.34
CA GLY A 88 5.16 12.90 -7.92
C GLY A 88 5.55 11.65 -7.18
N ALA A 89 4.94 11.35 -6.03
CA ALA A 89 5.24 10.12 -5.32
C ALA A 89 4.78 8.92 -6.14
N LEU A 90 5.56 7.85 -6.10
CA LEU A 90 5.21 6.61 -6.75
C LEU A 90 4.03 5.98 -6.01
N PHE A 91 3.00 5.57 -6.73
CA PHE A 91 1.81 4.99 -6.12
C PHE A 91 1.86 3.47 -6.30
N VAL A 92 1.95 2.75 -5.17
CA VAL A 92 2.14 1.30 -5.17
C VAL A 92 1.08 0.65 -4.30
N ALA A 93 0.44 -0.39 -4.79
CA ALA A 93 -0.54 -1.17 -4.04
C ALA A 93 0.03 -2.54 -3.71
N THR A 94 -0.16 -2.98 -2.46
CA THR A 94 0.33 -4.29 -2.04
C THR A 94 -0.54 -5.41 -2.61
N ASN A 95 -1.84 -5.16 -2.73
CA ASN A 95 -2.77 -6.09 -3.35
C ASN A 95 -4.06 -5.35 -3.68
N THR A 96 -4.96 -6.01 -4.42
CA THR A 96 -6.22 -5.40 -4.81
C THR A 96 -7.41 -6.29 -4.43
N ASP A 97 -7.26 -7.09 -3.39
CA ASP A 97 -8.35 -7.95 -2.95
C ASP A 97 -9.50 -7.07 -2.43
N ALA A 98 -10.68 -7.26 -3.02
CA ALA A 98 -11.82 -6.40 -2.72
C ALA A 98 -12.33 -6.58 -1.29
N THR A 99 -12.28 -7.80 -0.80
CA THR A 99 -12.80 -8.12 0.53
C THR A 99 -11.88 -9.11 1.24
N PHE A 100 -12.07 -9.23 2.55
CA PHE A 100 -11.44 -10.31 3.31
C PHE A 100 -12.41 -10.76 4.39
N PRO A 101 -12.36 -12.04 4.82
CA PRO A 101 -13.27 -12.52 5.86
C PRO A 101 -12.72 -12.16 7.23
N ALA A 102 -13.62 -11.77 8.12
CA ALA A 102 -13.28 -11.51 9.50
C ALA A 102 -14.54 -11.73 10.33
N GLU A 103 -14.43 -12.55 11.35
CA GLU A 103 -15.50 -12.73 12.31
C GLU A 103 -16.83 -13.11 11.66
N GLY A 104 -16.76 -13.99 10.68
CA GLY A 104 -17.98 -14.51 10.05
C GLY A 104 -18.61 -13.61 9.02
N ARG A 105 -17.93 -12.55 8.60
CA ARG A 105 -18.48 -11.63 7.60
C ARG A 105 -17.37 -11.18 6.66
N LEU A 106 -17.77 -10.64 5.53
CA LEU A 106 -16.81 -10.04 4.61
C LEU A 106 -16.62 -8.59 4.94
N LEU A 107 -15.39 -8.16 4.98
CA LEU A 107 -15.03 -6.76 5.22
C LEU A 107 -14.29 -6.21 4.01
N PRO A 108 -14.24 -4.88 3.86
CA PRO A 108 -13.47 -4.29 2.75
C PRO A 108 -12.00 -4.66 2.86
N GLY A 109 -11.44 -5.15 1.78
CA GLY A 109 -10.03 -5.52 1.71
C GLY A 109 -9.16 -4.38 1.23
N GLY A 110 -7.89 -4.70 0.96
CA GLY A 110 -6.93 -3.72 0.47
C GLY A 110 -7.38 -3.09 -0.83
N GLY A 111 -8.07 -3.86 -1.68
CA GLY A 111 -8.56 -3.31 -2.96
C GLY A 111 -9.52 -2.16 -2.79
N ALA A 112 -10.36 -2.18 -1.74
CA ALA A 112 -11.27 -1.08 -1.49
C ALA A 112 -10.50 0.18 -1.10
N VAL A 113 -9.44 0.03 -0.30
CA VAL A 113 -8.60 1.15 0.10
C VAL A 113 -7.85 1.71 -1.11
N VAL A 114 -7.28 0.81 -1.91
CA VAL A 114 -6.56 1.20 -3.13
C VAL A 114 -7.49 1.95 -4.09
N ALA A 115 -8.71 1.46 -4.26
CA ALA A 115 -9.68 2.11 -5.15
C ALA A 115 -10.00 3.53 -4.67
N ALA A 116 -10.12 3.72 -3.36
CA ALA A 116 -10.39 5.04 -2.80
C ALA A 116 -9.24 5.99 -3.11
N VAL A 117 -8.00 5.56 -2.90
CA VAL A 117 -6.84 6.40 -3.16
C VAL A 117 -6.69 6.66 -4.65
N ALA A 118 -6.88 5.63 -5.49
CA ALA A 118 -6.77 5.79 -6.94
C ALA A 118 -7.79 6.79 -7.47
N THR A 119 -9.02 6.71 -6.97
CA THR A 119 -10.06 7.65 -7.37
C THR A 119 -9.70 9.07 -6.94
N ALA A 120 -9.21 9.22 -5.71
CA ALA A 120 -8.87 10.54 -5.18
C ALA A 120 -7.71 11.16 -5.96
N ALA A 121 -6.72 10.36 -6.33
CA ALA A 121 -5.54 10.87 -7.02
C ALA A 121 -5.69 10.91 -8.54
N GLY A 122 -6.63 10.15 -9.08
CA GLY A 122 -6.80 10.08 -10.53
C GLY A 122 -5.70 9.30 -11.23
N VAL A 123 -5.01 8.43 -10.51
CA VAL A 123 -3.86 7.68 -11.01
C VAL A 123 -4.01 6.23 -10.57
N GLU A 124 -3.63 5.30 -11.44
CA GLU A 124 -3.63 3.89 -11.10
C GLU A 124 -2.31 3.48 -10.46
N PRO A 125 -2.34 2.59 -9.49
CA PRO A 125 -1.10 2.16 -8.84
C PRO A 125 -0.39 1.07 -9.61
N VAL A 126 0.90 0.88 -9.27
CA VAL A 126 1.59 -0.36 -9.59
C VAL A 126 1.16 -1.39 -8.55
N VAL A 127 0.67 -2.54 -8.97
CA VAL A 127 0.18 -3.58 -8.07
C VAL A 127 1.24 -4.66 -7.93
N ILE A 128 1.66 -4.91 -6.70
CA ILE A 128 2.77 -5.81 -6.42
C ILE A 128 2.31 -7.18 -5.93
N GLY A 129 1.28 -7.22 -5.12
CA GLY A 129 0.90 -8.43 -4.41
C GLY A 129 0.38 -9.56 -5.27
N LYS A 130 0.12 -9.31 -6.56
CA LYS A 130 -0.33 -10.32 -7.50
C LYS A 130 0.52 -10.28 -8.74
N PRO A 131 0.75 -11.42 -9.38
CA PRO A 131 1.45 -11.40 -10.67
C PRO A 131 0.66 -10.57 -11.67
N GLU A 132 1.36 -9.81 -12.49
CA GLU A 132 0.73 -9.17 -13.61
C GLU A 132 0.15 -10.23 -14.53
N PRO A 133 -0.94 -9.96 -15.23
CA PRO A 133 -1.46 -10.95 -16.15
C PRO A 133 -0.41 -11.47 -17.13
N GLY A 134 0.42 -10.62 -17.64
CA GLY A 134 1.48 -11.07 -18.54
C GLY A 134 2.49 -11.94 -17.85
N MET A 135 2.80 -11.67 -16.62
CA MET A 135 3.74 -12.50 -15.86
C MET A 135 3.10 -13.83 -15.49
N ALA A 136 1.84 -13.82 -15.16
CA ALA A 136 1.17 -15.04 -14.80
C ALA A 136 1.09 -15.98 -15.99
N GLU A 137 1.04 -15.42 -17.17
CA GLU A 137 0.95 -16.21 -18.38
C GLU A 137 2.31 -16.61 -18.90
N ALA A 138 3.33 -16.00 -18.43
CA ALA A 138 4.67 -16.29 -18.94
C ALA A 138 5.24 -17.60 -18.37
#